data_8d4a527ada7958dc8769bac8bfbe1870
#
_entry.id   8d4a527ada7958dc8769bac8bfbe1870
#
_cell.length_a   1.000
_cell.length_b   1.000
_cell.length_c   1.000
_cell.angle_alpha   90.00
_cell.angle_beta   90.00
_cell.angle_gamma   90.00
#
_symmetry.space_group_name_H-M   'P 1'
#
loop_
_entity.id
_entity.type
_entity.pdbx_description
1 polymer ?
#
loop_
_entity_poly.entity_id
_entity_poly.type
_entity_poly.pdbx_seq_one_letter_code
_entity_poly.pdbx_strand_id
1 'polypeptide(L)'
;KGKRLLPDEFSKKKHIDSIKGLYVPFWLFNCEAEADITYKANRTHFWSDANYNYTKTDHYMLKRKGKLAFEKIPVDASSKMDDKYMDSIEPFDYNQLEEFSEKYLTGYYADKYDVDIKASEPRANERVKRSTEDKFRSSVKGYESVIADSSRINVKNGKAEYVMFPVWILNKKYKDKIYTFAMNGQTGKLVGELPIDKCKARKYLFGITAVIFIILQIFVWI
;
A
#
# COMPACT_ATOMS: atom_id res chain seq x y z
N LYS A 1 -13.07 3.55 -9.35
CA LYS A 1 -12.28 3.64 -10.60
C LYS A 1 -12.14 2.22 -11.15
N GLY A 2 -12.39 1.96 -12.44
CA GLY A 2 -12.21 0.64 -13.06
C GLY A 2 -13.48 -0.06 -13.58
N LYS A 3 -14.68 0.37 -13.21
CA LYS A 3 -15.94 -0.25 -13.67
C LYS A 3 -16.11 -0.25 -15.20
N ARG A 4 -15.51 0.72 -15.92
CA ARG A 4 -15.65 0.86 -17.38
C ARG A 4 -14.99 -0.25 -18.19
N LEU A 5 -13.94 -0.87 -17.66
CA LEU A 5 -13.19 -1.96 -18.29
C LEU A 5 -13.59 -3.33 -17.75
N LEU A 6 -14.57 -3.38 -16.84
CA LEU A 6 -15.05 -4.62 -16.25
C LEU A 6 -15.90 -5.41 -17.25
N PRO A 7 -15.71 -6.73 -17.37
CA PRO A 7 -16.60 -7.58 -18.14
C PRO A 7 -18.03 -7.54 -17.61
N ASP A 8 -19.04 -7.47 -18.49
CA ASP A 8 -20.44 -7.38 -18.08
C ASP A 8 -20.91 -8.64 -17.33
N GLU A 9 -20.40 -9.80 -17.72
CA GLU A 9 -20.66 -11.06 -17.02
C GLU A 9 -20.11 -11.06 -15.59
N PHE A 10 -18.95 -10.43 -15.35
CA PHE A 10 -18.38 -10.32 -14.01
C PHE A 10 -19.26 -9.47 -13.10
N SER A 11 -19.96 -8.49 -13.64
CA SER A 11 -20.86 -7.59 -12.88
C SER A 11 -22.16 -8.29 -12.44
N LYS A 12 -22.52 -9.42 -13.03
CA LYS A 12 -23.75 -10.15 -12.68
C LYS A 12 -23.60 -10.80 -11.29
N LYS A 13 -24.66 -10.71 -10.46
CA LYS A 13 -24.70 -11.27 -9.09
C LYS A 13 -24.62 -12.80 -9.04
N LYS A 14 -24.88 -13.51 -10.14
CA LYS A 14 -25.02 -14.97 -10.21
C LYS A 14 -23.77 -15.80 -9.88
N HIS A 15 -22.60 -15.17 -9.68
CA HIS A 15 -21.33 -15.87 -9.49
C HIS A 15 -20.60 -15.43 -8.21
N ILE A 16 -21.35 -15.06 -7.17
CA ILE A 16 -20.78 -14.84 -5.83
C ILE A 16 -20.84 -16.19 -5.12
N ASP A 17 -19.71 -16.89 -5.05
CA ASP A 17 -19.68 -18.25 -4.50
C ASP A 17 -19.89 -18.25 -2.99
N SER A 18 -19.30 -17.32 -2.26
CA SER A 18 -19.55 -17.11 -0.83
C SER A 18 -18.88 -15.83 -0.31
N ILE A 19 -19.54 -15.13 0.57
CA ILE A 19 -18.93 -14.12 1.44
C ILE A 19 -18.71 -14.77 2.79
N LYS A 20 -17.48 -14.81 3.28
CA LYS A 20 -17.12 -15.40 4.56
C LYS A 20 -16.51 -14.36 5.47
N GLY A 21 -17.05 -14.24 6.67
CA GLY A 21 -16.40 -13.48 7.74
C GLY A 21 -15.35 -14.38 8.42
N LEU A 22 -14.15 -13.88 8.54
CA LEU A 22 -12.99 -14.60 9.07
C LEU A 22 -12.25 -13.70 10.04
N TYR A 23 -11.92 -14.23 11.22
CA TYR A 23 -10.93 -13.63 12.09
C TYR A 23 -9.55 -14.11 11.66
N VAL A 24 -8.73 -13.17 11.17
CA VAL A 24 -7.36 -13.45 10.72
C VAL A 24 -6.37 -13.09 11.82
N PRO A 25 -5.42 -14.00 12.14
CA PRO A 25 -4.41 -13.74 13.15
C PRO A 25 -3.36 -12.74 12.66
N PHE A 26 -2.94 -11.85 13.55
CA PHE A 26 -1.88 -10.87 13.33
C PHE A 26 -0.94 -10.81 14.54
N TRP A 27 0.32 -10.48 14.27
CA TRP A 27 1.26 -10.02 15.27
C TRP A 27 1.35 -8.48 15.22
N LEU A 28 1.17 -7.84 16.36
CA LEU A 28 1.41 -6.39 16.52
C LEU A 28 2.78 -6.19 17.16
N PHE A 29 3.74 -5.71 16.38
CA PHE A 29 5.09 -5.48 16.85
C PHE A 29 5.28 -4.06 17.41
N ASN A 30 6.00 -3.96 18.52
CA ASN A 30 6.55 -2.72 19.03
C ASN A 30 8.04 -2.68 18.73
N CYS A 31 8.53 -1.63 18.06
CA CYS A 31 9.90 -1.53 17.58
C CYS A 31 10.47 -0.14 17.82
N GLU A 32 11.78 -0.08 18.03
CA GLU A 32 12.55 1.16 17.97
C GLU A 32 13.49 1.15 16.78
N ALA A 33 13.51 2.23 16.01
CA ALA A 33 14.42 2.41 14.90
C ALA A 33 15.40 3.54 15.18
N GLU A 34 16.70 3.27 15.07
CA GLU A 34 17.76 4.25 15.08
C GLU A 34 18.28 4.44 13.66
N ALA A 35 18.18 5.65 13.14
CA ALA A 35 18.53 5.97 11.76
C ALA A 35 19.65 6.99 11.67
N ASP A 36 20.55 6.78 10.68
CA ASP A 36 21.58 7.73 10.23
C ASP A 36 21.55 7.73 8.71
N ILE A 37 20.95 8.77 8.12
CA ILE A 37 20.70 8.85 6.67
C ILE A 37 21.34 10.12 6.12
N THR A 38 22.08 9.97 5.02
CA THR A 38 22.65 11.07 4.26
C THR A 38 21.90 11.23 2.95
N TYR A 39 21.52 12.47 2.62
CA TYR A 39 20.81 12.82 1.40
C TYR A 39 21.65 13.72 0.52
N LYS A 40 21.59 13.50 -0.79
CA LYS A 40 21.95 14.47 -1.83
C LYS A 40 20.71 15.26 -2.17
N ALA A 41 20.79 16.57 -2.14
CA ALA A 41 19.68 17.46 -2.43
C ALA A 41 20.12 18.59 -3.35
N ASN A 42 19.19 19.07 -4.18
CA ASN A 42 19.45 20.13 -5.15
C ASN A 42 18.47 21.28 -4.95
N ARG A 43 18.97 22.49 -5.19
CA ARG A 43 18.14 23.68 -5.33
C ARG A 43 18.55 24.40 -6.60
N THR A 44 17.59 24.67 -7.48
CA THR A 44 17.82 25.31 -8.77
C THR A 44 17.27 26.72 -8.75
N HIS A 45 18.07 27.66 -9.22
CA HIS A 45 17.71 29.07 -9.37
C HIS A 45 17.68 29.40 -10.86
N PHE A 46 16.61 30.05 -11.27
CA PHE A 46 16.42 30.51 -12.65
C PHE A 46 16.32 32.03 -12.67
N TRP A 47 17.06 32.67 -13.57
CA TRP A 47 16.92 34.09 -13.87
C TRP A 47 17.29 34.34 -15.32
N SER A 48 16.88 35.46 -15.85
CA SER A 48 17.19 35.86 -17.24
C SER A 48 17.63 37.32 -17.30
N ASP A 49 18.46 37.63 -18.27
CA ASP A 49 18.73 38.97 -18.73
C ASP A 49 18.21 39.17 -20.15
N ALA A 50 18.56 40.31 -20.79
CA ALA A 50 18.08 40.63 -22.13
C ALA A 50 18.53 39.63 -23.23
N ASN A 51 19.59 38.85 -22.98
CA ASN A 51 20.24 38.01 -23.98
C ASN A 51 20.24 36.53 -23.64
N TYR A 52 20.15 36.17 -22.31
CA TYR A 52 20.37 34.80 -21.84
C TYR A 52 19.42 34.41 -20.70
N ASN A 53 19.11 33.13 -20.68
CA ASN A 53 18.46 32.45 -19.55
C ASN A 53 19.53 31.70 -18.76
N TYR A 54 19.57 31.93 -17.45
CA TYR A 54 20.53 31.31 -16.55
C TYR A 54 19.87 30.29 -15.66
N THR A 55 20.57 29.18 -15.47
CA THR A 55 20.18 28.13 -14.53
C THR A 55 21.35 27.81 -13.65
N LYS A 56 21.20 28.00 -12.33
CA LYS A 56 22.21 27.65 -11.32
C LYS A 56 21.64 26.56 -10.44
N THR A 57 22.32 25.42 -10.35
CA THR A 57 21.94 24.33 -9.45
C THR A 57 22.96 24.20 -8.33
N ASP A 58 22.52 24.43 -7.11
CA ASP A 58 23.32 24.23 -5.91
C ASP A 58 23.09 22.81 -5.38
N HIS A 59 24.17 22.08 -5.09
CA HIS A 59 24.15 20.71 -4.58
C HIS A 59 24.47 20.71 -3.08
N TYR A 60 23.66 19.97 -2.32
CA TYR A 60 23.78 19.89 -0.87
C TYR A 60 23.92 18.44 -0.41
N MET A 61 24.69 18.25 0.62
CA MET A 61 24.80 16.99 1.36
C MET A 61 24.18 17.20 2.74
N LEU A 62 23.12 16.47 3.04
CA LEU A 62 22.31 16.65 4.25
C LEU A 62 22.31 15.37 5.06
N LYS A 63 22.69 15.49 6.33
CA LYS A 63 22.67 14.36 7.26
C LYS A 63 21.50 14.47 8.22
N ARG A 64 20.80 13.34 8.43
CA ARG A 64 19.72 13.21 9.40
C ARG A 64 19.99 12.01 10.29
N LYS A 65 19.99 12.23 11.60
CA LYS A 65 20.16 11.18 12.60
C LYS A 65 19.11 11.31 13.68
N GLY A 66 18.55 10.18 14.14
CA GLY A 66 17.55 10.19 15.19
C GLY A 66 16.99 8.82 15.49
N LYS A 67 16.04 8.77 16.42
CA LYS A 67 15.33 7.58 16.85
C LYS A 67 13.83 7.77 16.65
N LEU A 68 13.15 6.70 16.27
CA LEU A 68 11.71 6.63 16.17
C LEU A 68 11.22 5.39 16.91
N ALA A 69 10.15 5.54 17.68
CA ALA A 69 9.42 4.42 18.27
C ALA A 69 8.19 4.13 17.40
N PHE A 70 7.93 2.85 17.20
CA PHE A 70 6.78 2.34 16.48
C PHE A 70 6.00 1.41 17.40
N GLU A 71 4.70 1.63 17.48
CA GLU A 71 3.80 0.80 18.25
C GLU A 71 2.77 0.13 17.34
N LYS A 72 2.45 -1.12 17.66
CA LYS A 72 1.41 -1.88 16.99
C LYS A 72 1.58 -1.99 15.46
N ILE A 73 2.79 -2.30 15.01
CA ILE A 73 3.04 -2.59 13.59
C ILE A 73 2.41 -3.96 13.27
N PRO A 74 1.35 -3.99 12.45
CA PRO A 74 0.66 -5.23 12.16
C PRO A 74 1.43 -6.06 11.12
N VAL A 75 1.49 -7.35 11.35
CA VAL A 75 1.94 -8.34 10.36
C VAL A 75 1.01 -9.52 10.47
N ASP A 76 0.38 -9.93 9.38
CA ASP A 76 -0.48 -11.11 9.40
C ASP A 76 0.34 -12.37 9.70
N ALA A 77 -0.28 -13.29 10.39
CA ALA A 77 0.34 -14.49 10.94
C ALA A 77 -0.22 -15.76 10.29
N SER A 78 -0.81 -15.67 9.10
CA SER A 78 -1.39 -16.78 8.38
C SER A 78 -0.86 -16.88 6.96
N SER A 79 -0.23 -18.01 6.61
CA SER A 79 0.23 -18.30 5.25
C SER A 79 -0.91 -18.57 4.25
N LYS A 80 -2.14 -18.76 4.74
CA LYS A 80 -3.32 -19.03 3.90
C LYS A 80 -3.85 -17.81 3.19
N MET A 81 -3.51 -16.63 3.70
CA MET A 81 -3.92 -15.34 3.13
C MET A 81 -2.72 -14.72 2.43
N ASP A 82 -2.97 -14.11 1.28
CA ASP A 82 -1.93 -13.36 0.57
C ASP A 82 -1.64 -12.06 1.34
N ASP A 83 -0.39 -11.89 1.76
CA ASP A 83 0.13 -10.72 2.46
C ASP A 83 -0.28 -9.40 1.79
N LYS A 84 -0.30 -9.38 0.45
CA LYS A 84 -0.69 -8.20 -0.33
C LYS A 84 -2.13 -7.75 -0.02
N TYR A 85 -3.06 -8.70 0.17
CA TYR A 85 -4.42 -8.36 0.55
C TYR A 85 -4.47 -7.88 1.99
N MET A 86 -3.76 -8.55 2.90
CA MET A 86 -3.75 -8.21 4.32
C MET A 86 -3.15 -6.82 4.55
N ASP A 87 -2.03 -6.50 3.93
CA ASP A 87 -1.43 -5.16 3.97
C ASP A 87 -2.35 -4.08 3.36
N SER A 88 -3.05 -4.44 2.28
CA SER A 88 -3.88 -3.48 1.54
C SER A 88 -5.19 -3.12 2.24
N ILE A 89 -5.74 -3.99 3.10
CA ILE A 89 -6.97 -3.68 3.87
C ILE A 89 -6.71 -2.84 5.11
N GLU A 90 -5.48 -2.63 5.50
CA GLU A 90 -5.12 -1.72 6.61
C GLU A 90 -5.56 -0.26 6.30
N PRO A 91 -5.77 0.61 7.30
CA PRO A 91 -5.53 0.37 8.74
C PRO A 91 -6.69 -0.31 9.44
N PHE A 92 -6.38 -0.97 10.56
CA PHE A 92 -7.34 -1.39 11.57
C PHE A 92 -7.39 -0.37 12.72
N ASP A 93 -8.53 -0.27 13.39
CA ASP A 93 -8.66 0.58 14.58
C ASP A 93 -8.26 -0.23 15.83
N TYR A 94 -7.08 0.04 16.35
CA TYR A 94 -6.54 -0.64 17.52
C TYR A 94 -7.20 -0.24 18.85
N ASN A 95 -8.01 0.84 18.86
CA ASN A 95 -8.75 1.24 20.05
C ASN A 95 -9.98 0.37 20.28
N GLN A 96 -10.41 -0.38 19.27
CA GLN A 96 -11.50 -1.34 19.34
C GLN A 96 -11.04 -2.77 19.68
N LEU A 97 -9.76 -2.94 20.06
CA LEU A 97 -9.27 -4.23 20.52
C LEU A 97 -9.87 -4.56 21.90
N GLU A 98 -10.46 -5.74 21.99
CA GLU A 98 -11.05 -6.28 23.21
C GLU A 98 -10.39 -7.63 23.56
N GLU A 99 -10.52 -8.04 24.82
CA GLU A 99 -10.06 -9.37 25.23
C GLU A 99 -10.79 -10.46 24.46
N PHE A 100 -10.07 -11.50 24.08
CA PHE A 100 -10.65 -12.61 23.31
C PHE A 100 -11.80 -13.26 24.07
N SER A 101 -12.93 -13.43 23.40
CA SER A 101 -14.06 -14.22 23.87
C SER A 101 -14.63 -15.05 22.72
N GLU A 102 -14.97 -16.32 23.00
CA GLU A 102 -15.60 -17.21 22.02
C GLU A 102 -16.91 -16.65 21.45
N LYS A 103 -17.55 -15.73 22.15
CA LYS A 103 -18.77 -15.04 21.67
C LYS A 103 -18.55 -14.30 20.34
N TYR A 104 -17.34 -13.78 20.11
CA TYR A 104 -17.02 -13.07 18.88
C TYR A 104 -16.88 -13.99 17.68
N LEU A 105 -16.67 -15.28 17.89
CA LEU A 105 -16.58 -16.26 16.82
C LEU A 105 -17.95 -16.70 16.27
N THR A 106 -19.04 -16.29 16.91
CA THR A 106 -20.38 -16.68 16.46
C THR A 106 -20.68 -16.06 15.09
N GLY A 107 -20.84 -16.90 14.06
CA GLY A 107 -21.08 -16.48 12.68
C GLY A 107 -19.84 -16.14 11.87
N TYR A 108 -18.65 -16.26 12.45
CA TYR A 108 -17.35 -16.06 11.79
C TYR A 108 -16.53 -17.36 11.84
N TYR A 109 -15.69 -17.52 10.83
CA TYR A 109 -14.59 -18.47 10.91
C TYR A 109 -13.41 -17.82 11.62
N ALA A 110 -12.61 -18.61 12.33
CA ALA A 110 -11.37 -18.15 12.91
C ALA A 110 -10.21 -18.97 12.33
N ASP A 111 -9.16 -18.30 11.95
CA ASP A 111 -7.92 -18.96 11.57
C ASP A 111 -6.92 -18.94 12.73
N LYS A 112 -6.08 -19.95 12.82
CA LYS A 112 -4.98 -20.01 13.77
C LYS A 112 -3.71 -19.59 13.06
N TYR A 113 -2.81 -18.86 13.74
CA TYR A 113 -1.52 -18.53 13.18
C TYR A 113 -0.73 -19.80 12.83
N ASP A 114 -0.05 -19.76 11.71
CA ASP A 114 0.92 -20.76 11.22
C ASP A 114 2.28 -20.13 10.91
N VAL A 115 2.37 -18.79 11.02
CA VAL A 115 3.62 -18.04 10.95
C VAL A 115 3.93 -17.47 12.34
N ASP A 116 5.05 -17.89 12.92
CA ASP A 116 5.45 -17.47 14.25
C ASP A 116 6.03 -16.05 14.29
N ILE A 117 6.28 -15.52 15.50
CA ILE A 117 6.83 -14.19 15.71
C ILE A 117 8.18 -14.03 14.98
N LYS A 118 9.08 -15.05 15.10
CA LYS A 118 10.42 -14.95 14.50
C LYS A 118 10.39 -14.92 12.97
N ALA A 119 9.48 -15.68 12.38
CA ALA A 119 9.28 -15.68 10.94
C ALA A 119 8.65 -14.37 10.43
N SER A 120 7.85 -13.69 11.27
CA SER A 120 7.21 -12.41 10.95
C SER A 120 8.11 -11.18 11.19
N GLU A 121 9.13 -11.28 12.06
CA GLU A 121 10.05 -10.17 12.37
C GLU A 121 10.70 -9.50 11.14
N PRO A 122 11.22 -10.23 10.14
CA PRO A 122 11.84 -9.59 8.98
C PRO A 122 10.88 -8.65 8.24
N ARG A 123 9.60 -9.04 8.12
CA ARG A 123 8.56 -8.24 7.47
C ARG A 123 8.20 -7.01 8.30
N ALA A 124 8.08 -7.15 9.63
CA ALA A 124 7.91 -6.02 10.53
C ALA A 124 9.06 -5.02 10.41
N ASN A 125 10.31 -5.52 10.43
CA ASN A 125 11.51 -4.71 10.31
C ASN A 125 11.59 -3.96 8.98
N GLU A 126 11.19 -4.57 7.86
CA GLU A 126 11.13 -3.91 6.56
C GLU A 126 10.10 -2.77 6.56
N ARG A 127 8.92 -2.98 7.14
CA ARG A 127 7.88 -1.94 7.28
C ARG A 127 8.39 -0.76 8.12
N VAL A 128 9.06 -1.05 9.24
CA VAL A 128 9.66 -0.05 10.13
C VAL A 128 10.75 0.74 9.41
N LYS A 129 11.65 0.07 8.67
CA LYS A 129 12.71 0.73 7.89
C LYS A 129 12.11 1.67 6.85
N ARG A 130 11.15 1.21 6.05
CA ARG A 130 10.46 2.01 5.03
C ARG A 130 9.79 3.24 5.63
N SER A 131 9.02 3.06 6.71
CA SER A 131 8.36 4.16 7.41
C SER A 131 9.35 5.15 8.02
N THR A 132 10.50 4.67 8.49
CA THR A 132 11.60 5.51 9.01
C THR A 132 12.21 6.34 7.88
N GLU A 133 12.50 5.74 6.74
CA GLU A 133 13.04 6.44 5.56
C GLU A 133 12.08 7.54 5.08
N ASP A 134 10.79 7.24 4.99
CA ASP A 134 9.76 8.19 4.59
C ASP A 134 9.67 9.37 5.58
N LYS A 135 9.71 9.09 6.88
CA LYS A 135 9.66 10.11 7.92
C LYS A 135 10.89 11.02 7.89
N PHE A 136 12.08 10.44 7.76
CA PHE A 136 13.32 11.19 7.66
C PHE A 136 13.39 12.02 6.38
N ARG A 137 13.00 11.43 5.22
CA ARG A 137 12.90 12.14 3.95
C ARG A 137 11.93 13.32 4.05
N SER A 138 10.78 13.15 4.67
CA SER A 138 9.77 14.21 4.85
C SER A 138 10.25 15.37 5.72
N SER A 139 11.30 15.15 6.55
CA SER A 139 11.93 16.18 7.37
C SER A 139 12.87 17.08 6.56
N VAL A 140 13.27 16.66 5.36
CA VAL A 140 14.15 17.43 4.46
C VAL A 140 13.27 18.28 3.54
N LYS A 141 13.18 19.58 3.85
CA LYS A 141 12.32 20.55 3.13
C LYS A 141 13.16 21.63 2.45
N GLY A 142 12.59 22.25 1.42
CA GLY A 142 13.19 23.41 0.73
C GLY A 142 14.18 23.04 -0.36
N TYR A 143 14.12 21.82 -0.87
CA TYR A 143 14.91 21.33 -1.99
C TYR A 143 13.98 20.75 -3.07
N GLU A 144 14.34 20.87 -4.33
CA GLU A 144 13.56 20.37 -5.47
C GLU A 144 13.72 18.86 -5.63
N SER A 145 14.93 18.37 -5.41
CA SER A 145 15.25 16.94 -5.44
C SER A 145 15.96 16.53 -4.16
N VAL A 146 15.53 15.40 -3.59
CA VAL A 146 16.15 14.81 -2.38
C VAL A 146 16.26 13.31 -2.62
N ILE A 147 17.47 12.80 -2.68
CA ILE A 147 17.76 11.38 -2.92
C ILE A 147 18.63 10.88 -1.77
N ALA A 148 18.29 9.73 -1.20
CA ALA A 148 19.14 9.10 -0.20
C ALA A 148 20.44 8.61 -0.85
N ASP A 149 21.58 9.04 -0.31
CA ASP A 149 22.91 8.62 -0.73
C ASP A 149 23.38 7.42 0.10
N SER A 150 23.11 7.47 1.41
CA SER A 150 23.34 6.35 2.33
C SER A 150 22.22 6.29 3.36
N SER A 151 21.79 5.08 3.70
CA SER A 151 20.77 4.83 4.72
C SER A 151 21.25 3.71 5.63
N ARG A 152 21.41 4.02 6.91
CA ARG A 152 21.69 3.04 7.95
C ARG A 152 20.60 3.11 8.98
N ILE A 153 19.77 2.06 9.04
CA ILE A 153 18.66 1.95 9.97
C ILE A 153 18.81 0.66 10.76
N ASN A 154 18.93 0.79 12.05
CA ASN A 154 19.00 -0.31 12.99
C ASN A 154 17.66 -0.41 13.73
N VAL A 155 16.99 -1.54 13.59
CA VAL A 155 15.69 -1.81 14.23
C VAL A 155 15.94 -2.72 15.42
N LYS A 156 15.39 -2.33 16.56
CA LYS A 156 15.35 -3.13 17.79
C LYS A 156 13.92 -3.52 18.06
N ASN A 157 13.63 -4.82 17.94
CA ASN A 157 12.31 -5.34 18.20
C ASN A 157 12.05 -5.40 19.70
N GLY A 158 10.84 -4.96 20.10
CA GLY A 158 10.31 -5.10 21.43
C GLY A 158 9.38 -6.32 21.54
N LYS A 159 8.25 -6.14 22.25
CA LYS A 159 7.23 -7.18 22.39
C LYS A 159 6.35 -7.25 21.15
N ALA A 160 5.90 -8.46 20.82
CA ALA A 160 4.83 -8.70 19.85
C ALA A 160 3.59 -9.20 20.58
N GLU A 161 2.43 -8.71 20.22
CA GLU A 161 1.13 -9.07 20.77
C GLU A 161 0.32 -9.82 19.71
N TYR A 162 -0.35 -10.91 20.14
CA TYR A 162 -1.25 -11.66 19.27
C TYR A 162 -2.63 -11.01 19.24
N VAL A 163 -3.15 -10.77 18.05
CA VAL A 163 -4.50 -10.23 17.86
C VAL A 163 -5.21 -10.92 16.70
N MET A 164 -6.53 -10.81 16.67
CA MET A 164 -7.36 -11.30 15.56
C MET A 164 -8.18 -10.15 15.00
N PHE A 165 -8.07 -9.92 13.69
CA PHE A 165 -8.84 -8.88 13.01
C PHE A 165 -9.96 -9.46 12.16
N PRO A 166 -11.15 -8.84 12.17
CA PRO A 166 -12.27 -9.26 11.33
C PRO A 166 -12.01 -8.89 9.88
N VAL A 167 -12.04 -9.89 9.01
CA VAL A 167 -11.87 -9.74 7.57
C VAL A 167 -13.00 -10.47 6.86
N TRP A 168 -13.59 -9.84 5.84
CA TRP A 168 -14.53 -10.48 4.95
C TRP A 168 -13.82 -10.89 3.67
N ILE A 169 -13.96 -12.15 3.30
CA ILE A 169 -13.39 -12.68 2.07
C ILE A 169 -14.52 -13.02 1.10
N LEU A 170 -14.39 -12.54 -0.12
CA LEU A 170 -15.27 -12.86 -1.22
C LEU A 170 -14.46 -13.47 -2.35
N ASN A 171 -14.79 -14.69 -2.73
CA ASN A 171 -14.25 -15.35 -3.91
C ASN A 171 -15.29 -15.30 -5.03
N LYS A 172 -14.86 -14.91 -6.21
CA LYS A 172 -15.68 -14.90 -7.41
C LYS A 172 -14.98 -15.62 -8.55
N LYS A 173 -15.56 -16.71 -9.01
CA LYS A 173 -15.10 -17.42 -10.20
C LYS A 173 -15.52 -16.67 -11.46
N TYR A 174 -14.57 -16.40 -12.33
CA TYR A 174 -14.84 -15.83 -13.65
C TYR A 174 -13.90 -16.45 -14.68
N LYS A 175 -14.50 -17.10 -15.69
CA LYS A 175 -13.80 -18.02 -16.58
C LYS A 175 -13.04 -19.03 -15.71
N ASP A 176 -11.90 -19.48 -16.01
CA ASP A 176 -11.19 -20.47 -15.20
C ASP A 176 -10.32 -19.88 -14.08
N LYS A 177 -10.56 -18.62 -13.67
CA LYS A 177 -9.81 -17.93 -12.64
C LYS A 177 -10.71 -17.53 -11.47
N ILE A 178 -10.18 -17.70 -10.24
CA ILE A 178 -10.81 -17.19 -9.02
C ILE A 178 -10.24 -15.79 -8.75
N TYR A 179 -11.13 -14.85 -8.51
CA TYR A 179 -10.83 -13.48 -8.10
C TYR A 179 -11.22 -13.33 -6.64
N THR A 180 -10.20 -13.07 -5.81
CA THR A 180 -10.37 -12.89 -4.36
C THR A 180 -10.46 -11.41 -4.03
N PHE A 181 -11.39 -11.07 -3.16
CA PHE A 181 -11.55 -9.75 -2.56
C PHE A 181 -11.49 -9.89 -1.07
N ALA A 182 -10.74 -9.01 -0.43
CA ALA A 182 -10.69 -8.91 1.01
C ALA A 182 -11.27 -7.56 1.45
N MET A 183 -12.02 -7.56 2.54
CA MET A 183 -12.58 -6.34 3.11
C MET A 183 -12.28 -6.30 4.60
N ASN A 184 -11.78 -5.18 5.06
CA ASN A 184 -11.61 -4.90 6.48
C ASN A 184 -12.97 -4.86 7.17
N GLY A 185 -13.16 -5.69 8.18
CA GLY A 185 -14.44 -5.82 8.90
C GLY A 185 -14.80 -4.62 9.78
N GLN A 186 -13.82 -3.79 10.13
CA GLN A 186 -14.04 -2.57 10.92
C GLN A 186 -14.33 -1.36 10.03
N THR A 187 -13.53 -1.16 8.99
CA THR A 187 -13.57 0.07 8.16
C THR A 187 -14.37 -0.09 6.87
N GLY A 188 -14.67 -1.31 6.46
CA GLY A 188 -15.31 -1.60 5.17
C GLY A 188 -14.39 -1.38 3.96
N LYS A 189 -13.08 -1.15 4.17
CA LYS A 189 -12.11 -0.99 3.09
C LYS A 189 -11.99 -2.27 2.29
N LEU A 190 -12.39 -2.23 1.02
CA LEU A 190 -12.40 -3.37 0.11
C LEU A 190 -11.21 -3.29 -0.83
N VAL A 191 -10.48 -4.39 -0.96
CA VAL A 191 -9.39 -4.58 -1.92
C VAL A 191 -9.61 -5.85 -2.73
N GLY A 192 -9.06 -5.90 -3.94
CA GLY A 192 -9.16 -7.06 -4.81
C GLY A 192 -8.76 -6.72 -6.23
N GLU A 193 -8.44 -7.73 -7.00
CA GLU A 193 -8.11 -7.57 -8.41
C GLU A 193 -9.36 -7.76 -9.27
N LEU A 194 -9.58 -6.83 -10.17
CA LEU A 194 -10.71 -6.90 -11.13
C LEU A 194 -10.21 -7.39 -12.48
N PRO A 195 -10.97 -8.29 -13.14
CA PRO A 195 -10.64 -8.68 -14.49
C PRO A 195 -10.82 -7.52 -15.47
N ILE A 196 -9.91 -7.42 -16.42
CA ILE A 196 -9.99 -6.41 -17.49
C ILE A 196 -10.53 -7.07 -18.75
N ASP A 197 -11.58 -6.50 -19.32
CA ASP A 197 -12.09 -6.86 -20.63
C ASP A 197 -11.18 -6.27 -21.72
N LYS A 198 -10.39 -7.15 -22.36
CA LYS A 198 -9.44 -6.75 -23.40
C LYS A 198 -10.12 -6.09 -24.62
N CYS A 199 -11.38 -6.48 -24.92
CA CYS A 199 -12.15 -5.89 -26.03
C CYS A 199 -12.59 -4.46 -25.68
N LYS A 200 -13.12 -4.25 -24.46
CA LYS A 200 -13.46 -2.92 -23.97
C LYS A 200 -12.22 -2.02 -23.86
N ALA A 201 -11.10 -2.55 -23.38
CA ALA A 201 -9.84 -1.81 -23.28
C ALA A 201 -9.35 -1.34 -24.66
N ARG A 202 -9.37 -2.21 -25.67
CA ARG A 202 -9.01 -1.83 -27.05
C ARG A 202 -9.95 -0.77 -27.63
N LYS A 203 -11.27 -0.93 -27.50
CA LYS A 203 -12.24 0.08 -27.95
C LYS A 203 -12.00 1.44 -27.31
N TYR A 204 -11.67 1.44 -26.00
CA TYR A 204 -11.36 2.68 -25.27
C TYR A 204 -10.07 3.33 -25.78
N LEU A 205 -9.03 2.52 -26.02
CA LEU A 205 -7.75 3.00 -26.57
C LEU A 205 -7.97 3.64 -27.95
N PHE A 206 -8.65 2.95 -28.85
CA PHE A 206 -8.94 3.50 -30.19
C PHE A 206 -9.78 4.78 -30.12
N GLY A 207 -10.78 4.85 -29.23
CA GLY A 207 -11.58 6.06 -29.06
C GLY A 207 -10.73 7.25 -28.59
N ILE A 208 -9.88 7.06 -27.59
CA ILE A 208 -8.99 8.11 -27.09
C ILE A 208 -8.00 8.53 -28.17
N THR A 209 -7.39 7.57 -28.87
CA THR A 209 -6.44 7.86 -29.96
C THR A 209 -7.10 8.68 -31.08
N ALA A 210 -8.33 8.33 -31.47
CA ALA A 210 -9.07 9.09 -32.49
C ALA A 210 -9.35 10.54 -32.04
N VAL A 211 -9.76 10.74 -30.79
CA VAL A 211 -9.98 12.09 -30.23
C VAL A 211 -8.69 12.89 -30.23
N ILE A 212 -7.58 12.32 -29.75
CA ILE A 212 -6.27 12.99 -29.75
C ILE A 212 -5.86 13.35 -31.18
N PHE A 213 -6.04 12.43 -32.13
CA PHE A 213 -5.71 12.66 -33.52
C PHE A 213 -6.51 13.84 -34.11
N ILE A 214 -7.81 13.92 -33.86
CA ILE A 214 -8.67 15.03 -34.31
C ILE A 214 -8.19 16.36 -33.70
N ILE A 215 -7.87 16.38 -32.42
CA ILE A 215 -7.36 17.59 -31.75
C ILE A 215 -6.05 18.03 -32.36
N LEU A 216 -5.11 17.12 -32.62
CA LEU A 216 -3.83 17.44 -33.25
C LEU A 216 -4.01 17.97 -34.69
N GLN A 217 -4.96 17.42 -35.48
CA GLN A 217 -5.28 17.91 -36.79
C GLN A 217 -5.80 19.35 -36.75
N ILE A 218 -6.67 19.69 -35.80
CA ILE A 218 -7.15 21.06 -35.63
C ILE A 218 -5.99 22.02 -35.34
N PHE A 219 -5.03 21.61 -34.47
CA PHE A 219 -3.85 22.45 -34.16
C PHE A 219 -2.87 22.62 -35.31
N VAL A 220 -2.81 21.68 -36.26
CA VAL A 220 -1.95 21.76 -37.42
C VAL A 220 -2.55 22.66 -38.51
N TRP A 221 -3.90 22.84 -38.55
CA TRP A 221 -4.61 23.63 -39.55
C TRP A 221 -4.93 25.07 -39.08
N ILE A 222 -4.66 25.42 -37.83
CA ILE A 222 -4.71 26.77 -37.27
C ILE A 222 -3.27 27.34 -37.19
#